data_5abdf9a688ceded731c5555dd58edc32
#
_entry.id   5abdf9a688ceded731c5555dd58edc32
#
_cell.length_a   1.000
_cell.length_b   1.000
_cell.length_c   1.000
_cell.angle_alpha   90.00
_cell.angle_beta   90.00
_cell.angle_gamma   90.00
#
_symmetry.space_group_name_H-M   'P 1'
#
loop_
_entity.id
_entity.type
_entity.pdbx_description
1 polymer ?
#
loop_
_entity_poly.entity_id
_entity_poly.type
_entity_poly.pdbx_seq_one_letter_code
_entity_poly.pdbx_strand_id
1 'polypeptide(L)'
;MTSTAIPLSVSTREKQPFLADGMLIVLAIAFAKFVLHCVFNNRYGYFRDEFDYMACGDHLAWGYVDQPPLLPFLVRVSRLVLGDSLRSTRFVPAVATSALVVLTAMIARELGGRRFALVLSAIAVLVAPIYLSGGSLLTTNCLEPLLWMGCIYFAILAIKRSDPRYWLWFGVLAGLGSEEKYSIAVLGFGIVVGLLLTEQRRVLADKWFWLGGVAAFLIFLPNFIWNVQHHWPFFELMRNIKASGRDVRLSPFEYFSQQILLVHPLAAPIWITGIIALLFSPRLRPYRMLGWCYLWPLSPSSSS
;
A
#
# COMPACT_ATOMS: atom_id res chain seq x y z
N MET A 1 -31.90 37.60 -33.51
CA MET A 1 -31.96 36.63 -32.42
C MET A 1 -30.53 36.44 -31.86
N THR A 2 -30.20 37.22 -30.85
CA THR A 2 -28.87 37.24 -30.23
C THR A 2 -28.86 36.21 -29.12
N SER A 3 -28.07 35.13 -29.33
CA SER A 3 -27.85 34.08 -28.32
C SER A 3 -26.90 34.61 -27.28
N THR A 4 -27.40 34.88 -26.08
CA THR A 4 -26.62 35.20 -24.89
C THR A 4 -26.01 33.92 -24.30
N ALA A 5 -24.74 33.65 -24.59
CA ALA A 5 -23.96 32.60 -23.93
C ALA A 5 -23.75 32.99 -22.44
N ILE A 6 -24.32 32.18 -21.55
CA ILE A 6 -24.08 32.30 -20.09
C ILE A 6 -22.64 31.83 -19.85
N PRO A 7 -21.76 32.68 -19.29
CA PRO A 7 -20.42 32.23 -18.94
C PRO A 7 -20.51 31.27 -17.74
N LEU A 8 -20.14 30.02 -17.95
CA LEU A 8 -19.88 29.07 -16.87
C LEU A 8 -18.73 29.62 -16.03
N SER A 9 -19.07 30.25 -14.91
CA SER A 9 -18.08 30.64 -13.90
C SER A 9 -17.39 29.36 -13.39
N VAL A 10 -16.20 29.09 -13.88
CA VAL A 10 -15.28 28.14 -13.26
C VAL A 10 -14.91 28.76 -11.90
N SER A 11 -15.61 28.35 -10.85
CA SER A 11 -15.26 28.67 -9.48
C SER A 11 -13.82 28.19 -9.24
N THR A 12 -12.88 29.09 -9.30
CA THR A 12 -11.52 28.92 -8.80
C THR A 12 -11.62 28.64 -7.29
N ARG A 13 -11.73 27.35 -6.94
CA ARG A 13 -11.71 26.92 -5.53
C ARG A 13 -10.38 27.35 -4.95
N GLU A 14 -10.39 28.37 -4.08
CA GLU A 14 -9.25 28.70 -3.23
C GLU A 14 -8.70 27.42 -2.61
N LYS A 15 -7.40 27.19 -2.76
CA LYS A 15 -6.71 26.06 -2.12
C LYS A 15 -6.76 26.31 -0.61
N GLN A 16 -7.73 25.71 0.07
CA GLN A 16 -7.75 25.74 1.52
C GLN A 16 -6.42 25.20 2.07
N PRO A 17 -5.85 25.85 3.09
CA PRO A 17 -4.60 25.40 3.68
C PRO A 17 -4.69 23.95 4.11
N PHE A 18 -3.61 23.21 3.94
CA PHE A 18 -3.55 21.75 4.17
C PHE A 18 -4.12 21.33 5.53
N LEU A 19 -3.92 22.14 6.58
CA LEU A 19 -4.38 21.88 7.95
C LEU A 19 -5.85 22.24 8.20
N ALA A 20 -6.46 23.13 7.39
CA ALA A 20 -7.82 23.63 7.66
C ALA A 20 -8.93 22.61 7.37
N ASP A 21 -8.67 21.58 6.57
CA ASP A 21 -9.67 20.67 5.98
C ASP A 21 -9.83 19.34 6.76
N GLY A 22 -9.59 19.34 8.06
CA GLY A 22 -9.69 18.15 8.90
C GLY A 22 -8.40 17.31 8.97
N MET A 23 -7.33 17.71 8.29
CA MET A 23 -6.05 17.01 8.30
C MET A 23 -5.41 17.03 9.70
N LEU A 24 -5.63 18.07 10.49
CA LEU A 24 -5.15 18.11 11.87
C LEU A 24 -5.77 16.98 12.72
N ILE A 25 -7.05 16.67 12.51
CA ILE A 25 -7.73 15.55 13.19
C ILE A 25 -7.12 14.22 12.72
N VAL A 26 -6.86 14.09 11.42
CA VAL A 26 -6.19 12.89 10.86
C VAL A 26 -4.81 12.69 11.48
N LEU A 27 -4.01 13.75 11.59
CA LEU A 27 -2.69 13.70 12.24
C LEU A 27 -2.80 13.33 13.72
N ALA A 28 -3.79 13.86 14.44
CA ALA A 28 -4.05 13.46 15.82
C ALA A 28 -4.43 11.98 15.95
N ILE A 29 -5.25 11.45 15.03
CA ILE A 29 -5.62 10.02 14.98
C ILE A 29 -4.37 9.16 14.68
N ALA A 30 -3.55 9.56 13.71
CA ALA A 30 -2.32 8.86 13.37
C ALA A 30 -1.33 8.85 14.55
N PHE A 31 -1.17 9.97 15.23
CA PHE A 31 -0.34 10.09 16.42
C PHE A 31 -0.89 9.24 17.57
N ALA A 32 -2.19 9.26 17.81
CA ALA A 32 -2.83 8.41 18.83
C ALA A 32 -2.60 6.91 18.54
N LYS A 33 -2.69 6.49 17.26
CA LYS A 33 -2.37 5.12 16.83
C LYS A 33 -0.90 4.78 17.12
N PHE A 34 0.02 5.67 16.77
CA PHE A 34 1.44 5.49 17.04
C PHE A 34 1.72 5.32 18.55
N VAL A 35 1.17 6.21 19.37
CA VAL A 35 1.30 6.15 20.83
C VAL A 35 0.71 4.84 21.37
N LEU A 36 -0.46 4.43 20.89
CA LEU A 36 -1.08 3.16 21.26
C LEU A 36 -0.10 1.99 21.03
N HIS A 37 0.49 1.90 19.84
CA HIS A 37 1.48 0.86 19.55
C HIS A 37 2.70 0.97 20.44
N CYS A 38 3.27 2.16 20.64
CA CYS A 38 4.45 2.35 21.52
C CYS A 38 4.18 1.91 22.96
N VAL A 39 2.95 2.12 23.47
CA VAL A 39 2.56 1.72 24.84
C VAL A 39 2.35 0.21 24.95
N PHE A 40 1.69 -0.40 23.97
CA PHE A 40 1.26 -1.79 24.07
C PHE A 40 2.22 -2.80 23.45
N ASN A 41 3.12 -2.40 22.56
CA ASN A 41 4.03 -3.31 21.85
C ASN A 41 5.02 -4.08 22.75
N ASN A 42 5.10 -3.76 24.03
CA ASN A 42 5.91 -4.50 24.99
C ASN A 42 5.09 -5.45 25.91
N ARG A 43 3.78 -5.59 25.65
CA ARG A 43 2.90 -6.40 26.51
C ARG A 43 2.94 -7.90 26.22
N TYR A 44 3.29 -8.28 25.00
CA TYR A 44 3.43 -9.67 24.54
C TYR A 44 4.89 -9.92 24.19
N GLY A 45 5.36 -11.15 24.40
CA GLY A 45 6.69 -11.58 24.00
C GLY A 45 6.92 -11.49 22.48
N TYR A 46 8.10 -11.88 22.05
CA TYR A 46 8.43 -11.94 20.63
C TYR A 46 7.52 -12.93 19.90
N PHE A 47 7.05 -12.53 18.72
CA PHE A 47 6.41 -13.42 17.79
C PHE A 47 7.49 -14.21 17.01
N ARG A 48 7.19 -15.45 16.65
CA ARG A 48 8.17 -16.37 16.03
C ARG A 48 8.93 -15.73 14.86
N ASP A 49 8.22 -15.07 13.94
CA ASP A 49 8.81 -14.51 12.74
C ASP A 49 9.69 -13.29 13.04
N GLU A 50 9.50 -12.60 14.18
CA GLU A 50 10.33 -11.47 14.58
C GLU A 50 11.79 -11.88 14.83
N PHE A 51 12.02 -13.10 15.33
CA PHE A 51 13.37 -13.64 15.52
C PHE A 51 14.10 -13.82 14.20
N ASP A 52 13.39 -14.25 13.16
CA ASP A 52 13.94 -14.40 11.82
C ASP A 52 14.37 -13.05 11.25
N TYR A 53 13.50 -12.04 11.29
CA TYR A 53 13.83 -10.69 10.82
C TYR A 53 14.98 -10.05 11.59
N MET A 54 15.08 -10.31 12.90
CA MET A 54 16.20 -9.84 13.72
C MET A 54 17.50 -10.55 13.33
N ALA A 55 17.49 -11.86 13.17
CA ALA A 55 18.64 -12.64 12.73
C ALA A 55 19.11 -12.22 11.34
N CYS A 56 18.19 -12.04 10.39
CA CYS A 56 18.49 -11.48 9.07
C CYS A 56 19.06 -10.05 9.18
N GLY A 57 18.56 -9.23 10.10
CA GLY A 57 19.08 -7.88 10.38
C GLY A 57 20.49 -7.89 10.98
N ASP A 58 20.86 -8.91 11.75
CA ASP A 58 22.21 -9.08 12.27
C ASP A 58 23.19 -9.61 11.20
N HIS A 59 22.67 -10.24 10.13
CA HIS A 59 23.41 -10.77 9.00
C HIS A 59 22.88 -10.20 7.68
N LEU A 60 23.09 -8.89 7.45
CA LEU A 60 22.54 -8.20 6.29
C LEU A 60 23.06 -8.78 4.97
N ALA A 61 22.12 -9.10 4.08
CA ALA A 61 22.36 -9.57 2.73
C ALA A 61 21.39 -8.86 1.76
N TRP A 62 21.62 -8.97 0.46
CA TRP A 62 20.74 -8.39 -0.55
C TRP A 62 19.49 -9.25 -0.84
N GLY A 63 19.31 -10.35 -0.10
CA GLY A 63 18.14 -11.20 -0.17
C GLY A 63 18.23 -12.34 0.84
N TYR A 64 17.10 -12.97 1.08
CA TYR A 64 16.95 -14.16 1.93
C TYR A 64 16.04 -15.16 1.24
N VAL A 65 15.90 -16.37 1.81
CA VAL A 65 15.13 -17.44 1.19
C VAL A 65 13.66 -17.08 0.98
N ASP A 66 13.06 -16.43 1.96
CA ASP A 66 11.63 -16.16 2.05
C ASP A 66 11.26 -14.68 1.88
N GLN A 67 12.25 -13.77 1.90
CA GLN A 67 11.99 -12.34 1.91
C GLN A 67 13.11 -11.50 1.27
N PRO A 68 12.77 -10.32 0.72
CA PRO A 68 13.73 -9.31 0.33
C PRO A 68 14.33 -8.56 1.54
N PRO A 69 15.38 -7.71 1.34
CA PRO A 69 16.22 -7.19 2.42
C PRO A 69 15.68 -5.98 3.17
N LEU A 70 14.65 -5.27 2.69
CA LEU A 70 14.26 -3.97 3.24
C LEU A 70 13.83 -4.05 4.70
N LEU A 71 13.00 -5.03 5.05
CA LEU A 71 12.50 -5.16 6.42
C LEU A 71 13.60 -5.53 7.42
N PRO A 72 14.47 -6.54 7.20
CA PRO A 72 15.65 -6.80 8.01
C PRO A 72 16.55 -5.58 8.18
N PHE A 73 16.80 -4.82 7.11
CA PHE A 73 17.59 -3.59 7.17
C PHE A 73 16.96 -2.54 8.10
N LEU A 74 15.66 -2.27 7.95
CA LEU A 74 14.95 -1.29 8.79
C LEU A 74 14.93 -1.70 10.26
N VAL A 75 14.76 -2.99 10.55
CA VAL A 75 14.83 -3.51 11.91
C VAL A 75 16.24 -3.35 12.50
N ARG A 76 17.26 -3.64 11.72
CA ARG A 76 18.64 -3.42 12.15
C ARG A 76 18.89 -1.95 12.50
N VAL A 77 18.47 -1.03 11.64
CA VAL A 77 18.59 0.43 11.88
C VAL A 77 17.81 0.83 13.13
N SER A 78 16.58 0.36 13.30
CA SER A 78 15.75 0.65 14.47
C SER A 78 16.42 0.17 15.77
N ARG A 79 16.94 -1.06 15.79
CA ARG A 79 17.65 -1.63 16.97
C ARG A 79 18.96 -0.88 17.27
N LEU A 80 19.69 -0.46 16.25
CA LEU A 80 20.91 0.34 16.42
C LEU A 80 20.64 1.73 17.02
N VAL A 81 19.56 2.38 16.61
CA VAL A 81 19.22 3.75 17.04
C VAL A 81 18.50 3.77 18.39
N LEU A 82 17.56 2.85 18.61
CA LEU A 82 16.66 2.84 19.78
C LEU A 82 17.06 1.81 20.85
N GLY A 83 18.17 1.09 20.64
CA GLY A 83 18.62 0.01 21.49
C GLY A 83 17.95 -1.33 21.17
N ASP A 84 18.52 -2.43 21.70
CA ASP A 84 18.01 -3.78 21.44
C ASP A 84 16.87 -4.12 22.39
N SER A 85 15.65 -4.01 21.90
CA SER A 85 14.43 -4.26 22.66
C SER A 85 13.27 -4.64 21.75
N LEU A 86 12.22 -5.25 22.31
CA LEU A 86 10.98 -5.53 21.61
C LEU A 86 10.31 -4.26 21.07
N ARG A 87 10.44 -3.12 21.77
CA ARG A 87 9.90 -1.84 21.31
C ARG A 87 10.62 -1.32 20.07
N SER A 88 11.94 -1.43 20.02
CA SER A 88 12.71 -1.01 18.85
C SER A 88 12.44 -1.93 17.66
N THR A 89 12.29 -3.23 17.86
CA THR A 89 11.91 -4.19 16.82
C THR A 89 10.54 -3.84 16.21
N ARG A 90 9.56 -3.45 17.02
CA ARG A 90 8.20 -3.09 16.61
C ARG A 90 7.98 -1.61 16.30
N PHE A 91 9.04 -0.81 16.32
CA PHE A 91 8.96 0.62 15.99
C PHE A 91 8.60 0.83 14.52
N VAL A 92 9.21 0.07 13.62
CA VAL A 92 8.96 0.14 12.17
C VAL A 92 7.49 -0.15 11.83
N PRO A 93 6.86 -1.26 12.28
CA PRO A 93 5.43 -1.49 12.12
C PRO A 93 4.55 -0.37 12.68
N ALA A 94 4.87 0.15 13.86
CA ALA A 94 4.09 1.22 14.49
C ALA A 94 4.10 2.51 13.64
N VAL A 95 5.25 2.89 13.10
CA VAL A 95 5.39 4.04 12.20
C VAL A 95 4.65 3.79 10.90
N ALA A 96 4.84 2.63 10.27
CA ALA A 96 4.24 2.31 8.96
C ALA A 96 2.71 2.35 9.00
N THR A 97 2.11 1.69 9.99
CA THR A 97 0.64 1.64 10.09
C THR A 97 0.03 2.98 10.55
N SER A 98 0.78 3.80 11.27
CA SER A 98 0.35 5.17 11.61
C SER A 98 0.46 6.11 10.40
N ALA A 99 1.51 5.98 9.58
CA ALA A 99 1.64 6.71 8.32
C ALA A 99 0.55 6.32 7.32
N LEU A 100 0.11 5.04 7.33
CA LEU A 100 -1.00 4.57 6.49
C LEU A 100 -2.31 5.33 6.78
N VAL A 101 -2.58 5.72 8.04
CA VAL A 101 -3.74 6.56 8.41
C VAL A 101 -3.71 7.88 7.66
N VAL A 102 -2.56 8.54 7.66
CA VAL A 102 -2.36 9.84 6.98
C VAL A 102 -2.50 9.67 5.47
N LEU A 103 -1.82 8.68 4.90
CA LEU A 103 -1.81 8.43 3.45
C LEU A 103 -3.21 8.10 2.92
N THR A 104 -3.99 7.30 3.65
CA THR A 104 -5.38 6.97 3.27
C THR A 104 -6.25 8.23 3.24
N ALA A 105 -6.13 9.11 4.24
CA ALA A 105 -6.83 10.38 4.24
C ALA A 105 -6.38 11.32 3.11
N MET A 106 -5.08 11.33 2.78
CA MET A 106 -4.56 12.08 1.63
C MET A 106 -5.16 11.59 0.32
N ILE A 107 -5.29 10.27 0.13
CA ILE A 107 -5.96 9.70 -1.04
C ILE A 107 -7.44 10.11 -1.08
N ALA A 108 -8.15 10.01 0.04
CA ALA A 108 -9.54 10.44 0.13
C ALA A 108 -9.70 11.93 -0.25
N ARG A 109 -8.77 12.79 0.18
CA ARG A 109 -8.73 14.21 -0.19
C ARG A 109 -8.50 14.41 -1.69
N GLU A 110 -7.55 13.69 -2.28
CA GLU A 110 -7.27 13.80 -3.71
C GLU A 110 -8.47 13.34 -4.57
N LEU A 111 -9.23 12.36 -4.10
CA LEU A 111 -10.48 11.91 -4.74
C LEU A 111 -11.67 12.85 -4.50
N GLY A 112 -11.48 13.98 -3.79
CA GLY A 112 -12.50 15.01 -3.57
C GLY A 112 -13.23 14.90 -2.23
N GLY A 113 -12.76 14.03 -1.34
CA GLY A 113 -13.27 13.92 0.04
C GLY A 113 -13.07 15.22 0.83
N ARG A 114 -14.05 15.56 1.67
CA ARG A 114 -14.01 16.68 2.62
C ARG A 114 -13.72 16.13 4.02
N ARG A 115 -13.68 17.02 5.01
CA ARG A 115 -13.39 16.73 6.43
C ARG A 115 -13.98 15.41 6.94
N PHE A 116 -15.28 15.18 6.68
CA PHE A 116 -15.94 13.93 7.08
C PHE A 116 -15.30 12.69 6.45
N ALA A 117 -15.04 12.71 5.14
CA ALA A 117 -14.43 11.58 4.43
C ALA A 117 -12.98 11.32 4.90
N LEU A 118 -12.22 12.39 5.19
CA LEU A 118 -10.86 12.26 5.69
C LEU A 118 -10.85 11.59 7.08
N VAL A 119 -11.69 12.09 7.98
CA VAL A 119 -11.78 11.55 9.34
C VAL A 119 -12.31 10.11 9.32
N LEU A 120 -13.34 9.83 8.51
CA LEU A 120 -13.90 8.49 8.38
C LEU A 120 -12.87 7.49 7.85
N SER A 121 -12.10 7.88 6.83
CA SER A 121 -11.03 7.02 6.28
C SER A 121 -9.91 6.77 7.30
N ALA A 122 -9.54 7.79 8.08
CA ALA A 122 -8.56 7.66 9.15
C ALA A 122 -9.04 6.72 10.26
N ILE A 123 -10.31 6.85 10.69
CA ILE A 123 -10.92 5.96 11.69
C ILE A 123 -11.01 4.53 11.15
N ALA A 124 -11.39 4.33 9.89
CA ALA A 124 -11.47 3.00 9.28
C ALA A 124 -10.11 2.26 9.35
N VAL A 125 -8.99 2.96 9.07
CA VAL A 125 -7.65 2.38 9.21
C VAL A 125 -7.25 2.19 10.68
N LEU A 126 -7.68 3.10 11.58
CA LEU A 126 -7.37 2.99 13.01
C LEU A 126 -7.98 1.73 13.61
N VAL A 127 -9.25 1.45 13.32
CA VAL A 127 -10.01 0.36 13.96
C VAL A 127 -9.87 -0.99 13.25
N ALA A 128 -9.31 -1.03 12.04
CA ALA A 128 -9.16 -2.27 11.29
C ALA A 128 -8.24 -3.26 12.00
N PRO A 129 -8.71 -4.48 12.36
CA PRO A 129 -7.92 -5.49 13.06
C PRO A 129 -6.60 -5.82 12.36
N ILE A 130 -6.60 -5.91 11.03
CA ILE A 130 -5.41 -6.20 10.25
C ILE A 130 -4.33 -5.12 10.40
N TYR A 131 -4.71 -3.84 10.49
CA TYR A 131 -3.76 -2.74 10.66
C TYR A 131 -3.40 -2.48 12.12
N LEU A 132 -4.19 -2.98 13.07
CA LEU A 132 -3.82 -3.01 14.49
C LEU A 132 -2.79 -4.12 14.75
N SER A 133 -3.03 -5.32 14.23
CA SER A 133 -2.05 -6.42 14.35
C SER A 133 -0.77 -6.10 13.58
N GLY A 134 -0.87 -5.57 12.35
CA GLY A 134 0.28 -5.15 11.54
C GLY A 134 1.15 -4.07 12.17
N GLY A 135 0.61 -3.21 13.06
CA GLY A 135 1.38 -2.23 13.83
C GLY A 135 2.00 -2.78 15.13
N SER A 136 1.60 -3.98 15.53
CA SER A 136 2.05 -4.64 16.77
C SER A 136 2.98 -5.82 16.54
N LEU A 137 3.13 -6.26 15.30
CA LEU A 137 3.97 -7.41 14.92
C LEU A 137 4.89 -7.01 13.77
N LEU A 138 6.15 -7.41 13.87
CA LEU A 138 7.08 -7.26 12.78
C LEU A 138 6.90 -8.42 11.81
N THR A 139 6.33 -8.12 10.64
CA THR A 139 6.17 -9.05 9.53
C THR A 139 6.26 -8.28 8.22
N THR A 140 6.50 -8.96 7.09
CA THR A 140 6.47 -8.32 5.77
C THR A 140 5.14 -7.64 5.45
N ASN A 141 4.07 -7.95 6.18
CA ASN A 141 2.77 -7.31 5.98
C ASN A 141 2.65 -5.92 6.62
N CYS A 142 3.63 -5.46 7.39
CA CYS A 142 3.53 -4.17 8.09
C CYS A 142 3.80 -2.96 7.17
N LEU A 143 4.73 -3.08 6.21
CA LEU A 143 5.09 -2.02 5.27
C LEU A 143 4.31 -2.12 3.95
N GLU A 144 3.94 -3.31 3.53
CA GLU A 144 3.27 -3.59 2.27
C GLU A 144 2.07 -2.64 2.00
N PRO A 145 1.10 -2.47 2.93
CA PRO A 145 -0.03 -1.57 2.68
C PRO A 145 0.39 -0.11 2.49
N LEU A 146 1.42 0.35 3.20
CA LEU A 146 1.92 1.71 3.08
C LEU A 146 2.54 1.96 1.70
N LEU A 147 3.36 1.02 1.21
CA LEU A 147 4.03 1.12 -0.08
C LEU A 147 3.01 0.99 -1.23
N TRP A 148 2.06 0.07 -1.14
CA TRP A 148 0.99 -0.06 -2.12
C TRP A 148 0.12 1.20 -2.21
N MET A 149 -0.32 1.73 -1.07
CA MET A 149 -1.11 2.96 -1.03
C MET A 149 -0.31 4.18 -1.49
N GLY A 150 1.01 4.20 -1.25
CA GLY A 150 1.89 5.23 -1.79
C GLY A 150 1.96 5.19 -3.31
N CYS A 151 2.07 4.01 -3.92
CA CYS A 151 1.99 3.82 -5.37
C CYS A 151 0.64 4.32 -5.91
N ILE A 152 -0.48 3.94 -5.29
CA ILE A 152 -1.82 4.38 -5.66
C ILE A 152 -1.95 5.91 -5.55
N TYR A 153 -1.40 6.51 -4.48
CA TYR A 153 -1.41 7.96 -4.29
C TYR A 153 -0.72 8.69 -5.44
N PHE A 154 0.49 8.26 -5.83
CA PHE A 154 1.20 8.88 -6.94
C PHE A 154 0.54 8.63 -8.30
N ALA A 155 -0.08 7.47 -8.52
CA ALA A 155 -0.90 7.22 -9.71
C ALA A 155 -2.10 8.18 -9.79
N ILE A 156 -2.78 8.42 -8.66
CA ILE A 156 -3.86 9.42 -8.59
C ILE A 156 -3.34 10.83 -8.90
N LEU A 157 -2.19 11.22 -8.34
CA LEU A 157 -1.59 12.53 -8.59
C LEU A 157 -1.19 12.70 -10.06
N ALA A 158 -0.60 11.68 -10.68
CA ALA A 158 -0.23 11.70 -12.10
C ALA A 158 -1.43 12.02 -13.00
N ILE A 159 -2.56 11.36 -12.74
CA ILE A 159 -3.79 11.56 -13.50
C ILE A 159 -4.43 12.91 -13.17
N LYS A 160 -4.60 13.22 -11.87
CA LYS A 160 -5.32 14.43 -11.43
C LYS A 160 -4.63 15.72 -11.83
N ARG A 161 -3.31 15.76 -11.72
CA ARG A 161 -2.51 16.96 -12.00
C ARG A 161 -2.03 17.01 -13.44
N SER A 162 -2.30 15.96 -14.23
CA SER A 162 -1.78 15.80 -15.59
C SER A 162 -0.26 16.01 -15.67
N ASP A 163 0.45 15.62 -14.58
CA ASP A 163 1.90 15.65 -14.49
C ASP A 163 2.45 14.23 -14.48
N PRO A 164 3.01 13.75 -15.62
CA PRO A 164 3.47 12.38 -15.71
C PRO A 164 4.71 12.08 -14.85
N ARG A 165 5.39 13.10 -14.30
CA ARG A 165 6.55 12.91 -13.41
C ARG A 165 6.21 12.13 -12.15
N TYR A 166 4.96 12.13 -11.72
CA TYR A 166 4.52 11.32 -10.57
C TYR A 166 4.66 9.82 -10.81
N TRP A 167 4.72 9.35 -12.07
CA TRP A 167 5.02 7.95 -12.37
C TRP A 167 6.43 7.54 -11.95
N LEU A 168 7.38 8.49 -11.91
CA LEU A 168 8.72 8.21 -11.36
C LEU A 168 8.65 7.90 -9.87
N TRP A 169 7.89 8.68 -9.10
CA TRP A 169 7.68 8.42 -7.67
C TRP A 169 6.91 7.12 -7.41
N PHE A 170 5.93 6.80 -8.27
CA PHE A 170 5.30 5.48 -8.27
C PHE A 170 6.36 4.38 -8.42
N GLY A 171 7.27 4.51 -9.39
CA GLY A 171 8.33 3.55 -9.63
C GLY A 171 9.31 3.41 -8.46
N VAL A 172 9.69 4.53 -7.83
CA VAL A 172 10.55 4.50 -6.62
C VAL A 172 9.88 3.70 -5.49
N LEU A 173 8.59 3.96 -5.21
CA LEU A 173 7.88 3.21 -4.18
C LEU A 173 7.64 1.74 -4.58
N ALA A 174 7.39 1.46 -5.86
CA ALA A 174 7.27 0.09 -6.34
C ALA A 174 8.60 -0.67 -6.20
N GLY A 175 9.74 -0.02 -6.46
CA GLY A 175 11.06 -0.58 -6.23
C GLY A 175 11.33 -0.88 -4.76
N LEU A 176 11.05 0.07 -3.87
CA LEU A 176 11.13 -0.15 -2.41
C LEU A 176 10.18 -1.26 -1.96
N GLY A 177 8.99 -1.33 -2.55
CA GLY A 177 8.05 -2.41 -2.29
C GLY A 177 8.56 -3.77 -2.76
N SER A 178 9.31 -3.83 -3.86
CA SER A 178 9.95 -5.06 -4.33
C SER A 178 11.08 -5.53 -3.39
N GLU A 179 11.77 -4.59 -2.73
CA GLU A 179 12.75 -4.87 -1.68
C GLU A 179 12.11 -5.24 -0.33
N GLU A 180 10.80 -5.09 -0.19
CA GLU A 180 10.03 -5.50 0.98
C GLU A 180 9.29 -6.81 0.76
N LYS A 181 8.55 -6.92 -0.37
CA LYS A 181 7.77 -8.11 -0.70
C LYS A 181 7.46 -8.18 -2.19
N TYR A 182 7.68 -9.34 -2.81
CA TYR A 182 7.47 -9.52 -4.25
C TYR A 182 6.02 -9.31 -4.72
N SER A 183 5.05 -9.34 -3.80
CA SER A 183 3.63 -9.10 -4.09
C SER A 183 3.33 -7.74 -4.71
N ILE A 184 4.22 -6.73 -4.57
CA ILE A 184 4.07 -5.42 -5.23
C ILE A 184 4.00 -5.56 -6.76
N ALA A 185 4.59 -6.63 -7.32
CA ALA A 185 4.48 -6.91 -8.76
C ALA A 185 3.03 -7.16 -9.20
N VAL A 186 2.19 -7.72 -8.30
CA VAL A 186 0.75 -7.91 -8.55
C VAL A 186 0.05 -6.56 -8.68
N LEU A 187 0.39 -5.60 -7.80
CA LEU A 187 -0.11 -4.22 -7.92
C LEU A 187 0.33 -3.59 -9.25
N GLY A 188 1.62 -3.69 -9.58
CA GLY A 188 2.18 -3.16 -10.83
C GLY A 188 1.45 -3.73 -12.05
N PHE A 189 1.27 -5.05 -12.10
CA PHE A 189 0.51 -5.71 -13.16
C PHE A 189 -0.94 -5.26 -13.20
N GLY A 190 -1.63 -5.20 -12.04
CA GLY A 190 -3.00 -4.72 -11.93
C GLY A 190 -3.17 -3.28 -12.43
N ILE A 191 -2.20 -2.40 -12.16
CA ILE A 191 -2.19 -1.02 -12.68
C ILE A 191 -2.07 -1.03 -14.21
N VAL A 192 -1.17 -1.84 -14.79
CA VAL A 192 -1.02 -1.95 -16.26
C VAL A 192 -2.32 -2.44 -16.90
N VAL A 193 -2.93 -3.50 -16.36
CA VAL A 193 -4.23 -4.02 -16.83
C VAL A 193 -5.32 -2.95 -16.69
N GLY A 194 -5.39 -2.29 -15.54
CA GLY A 194 -6.36 -1.21 -15.32
C GLY A 194 -6.19 -0.03 -16.29
N LEU A 195 -4.95 0.36 -16.63
CA LEU A 195 -4.66 1.38 -17.64
C LEU A 195 -5.12 0.92 -19.02
N LEU A 196 -4.85 -0.31 -19.43
CA LEU A 196 -5.24 -0.87 -20.73
C LEU A 196 -6.77 -0.90 -20.90
N LEU A 197 -7.50 -1.25 -19.83
CA LEU A 197 -8.96 -1.36 -19.82
C LEU A 197 -9.68 0.00 -19.71
N THR A 198 -8.94 1.10 -19.59
CA THR A 198 -9.52 2.44 -19.38
C THR A 198 -9.01 3.46 -20.40
N GLU A 199 -9.58 4.66 -20.36
CA GLU A 199 -9.14 5.80 -21.19
C GLU A 199 -7.71 6.23 -20.85
N GLN A 200 -7.18 5.81 -19.70
CA GLN A 200 -5.84 6.14 -19.25
C GLN A 200 -4.74 5.34 -19.95
N ARG A 201 -5.06 4.45 -20.89
CA ARG A 201 -4.07 3.70 -21.70
C ARG A 201 -3.00 4.57 -22.37
N ARG A 202 -3.30 5.87 -22.58
CA ARG A 202 -2.32 6.84 -23.13
C ARG A 202 -1.10 7.03 -22.24
N VAL A 203 -1.21 6.78 -20.93
CA VAL A 203 -0.10 6.82 -19.98
C VAL A 203 1.01 5.84 -20.36
N LEU A 204 0.65 4.69 -20.96
CA LEU A 204 1.63 3.70 -21.41
C LEU A 204 2.53 4.19 -22.57
N ALA A 205 2.13 5.26 -23.27
CA ALA A 205 2.96 5.91 -24.29
C ALA A 205 3.88 7.00 -23.71
N ASP A 206 3.73 7.34 -22.42
CA ASP A 206 4.53 8.39 -21.79
C ASP A 206 5.86 7.85 -21.27
N LYS A 207 6.95 8.57 -21.54
CA LYS A 207 8.30 8.20 -21.11
C LYS A 207 8.44 8.09 -19.58
N TRP A 208 7.73 8.93 -18.82
CA TRP A 208 7.82 8.94 -17.36
C TRP A 208 7.26 7.66 -16.72
N PHE A 209 6.27 7.03 -17.35
CA PHE A 209 5.78 5.73 -16.93
C PHE A 209 6.90 4.67 -16.99
N TRP A 210 7.61 4.61 -18.12
CA TRP A 210 8.72 3.67 -18.31
C TRP A 210 9.93 4.00 -17.47
N LEU A 211 10.25 5.31 -17.31
CA LEU A 211 11.30 5.75 -16.38
C LEU A 211 10.98 5.34 -14.93
N GLY A 212 9.69 5.38 -14.54
CA GLY A 212 9.25 4.81 -13.25
C GLY A 212 9.52 3.30 -13.16
N GLY A 213 9.21 2.55 -14.23
CA GLY A 213 9.53 1.13 -14.30
C GLY A 213 11.04 0.85 -14.20
N VAL A 214 11.85 1.65 -14.89
CA VAL A 214 13.33 1.56 -14.79
C VAL A 214 13.81 1.88 -13.38
N ALA A 215 13.28 2.93 -12.75
CA ALA A 215 13.62 3.27 -11.37
C ALA A 215 13.27 2.15 -10.39
N ALA A 216 12.07 1.53 -10.55
CA ALA A 216 11.68 0.38 -9.76
C ALA A 216 12.65 -0.79 -9.93
N PHE A 217 13.01 -1.10 -11.17
CA PHE A 217 13.94 -2.19 -11.47
C PHE A 217 15.36 -1.90 -10.93
N LEU A 218 15.86 -0.68 -11.06
CA LEU A 218 17.19 -0.31 -10.53
C LEU A 218 17.25 -0.42 -9.00
N ILE A 219 16.18 -0.07 -8.29
CA ILE A 219 16.09 -0.24 -6.84
C ILE A 219 16.06 -1.74 -6.49
N PHE A 220 15.32 -2.54 -7.23
CA PHE A 220 15.20 -3.99 -7.05
C PHE A 220 16.43 -4.76 -7.53
N LEU A 221 17.31 -4.16 -8.32
CA LEU A 221 18.43 -4.82 -8.98
C LEU A 221 19.37 -5.57 -8.03
N PRO A 222 19.73 -5.06 -6.85
CA PRO A 222 20.60 -5.80 -5.91
C PRO A 222 19.96 -7.12 -5.47
N ASN A 223 18.69 -7.11 -5.11
CA ASN A 223 17.96 -8.32 -4.74
C ASN A 223 17.79 -9.27 -5.93
N PHE A 224 17.51 -8.74 -7.12
CA PHE A 224 17.43 -9.53 -8.34
C PHE A 224 18.74 -10.30 -8.60
N ILE A 225 19.88 -9.60 -8.53
CA ILE A 225 21.22 -10.22 -8.71
C ILE A 225 21.45 -11.29 -7.65
N TRP A 226 21.11 -11.01 -6.38
CA TRP A 226 21.22 -11.98 -5.30
C TRP A 226 20.41 -13.25 -5.58
N ASN A 227 19.16 -13.12 -6.02
CA ASN A 227 18.31 -14.26 -6.39
C ASN A 227 18.90 -15.09 -7.54
N VAL A 228 19.45 -14.44 -8.57
CA VAL A 228 20.13 -15.13 -9.68
C VAL A 228 21.32 -15.93 -9.16
N GLN A 229 22.16 -15.35 -8.30
CA GLN A 229 23.33 -16.01 -7.73
C GLN A 229 22.98 -17.18 -6.80
N HIS A 230 21.81 -17.15 -6.16
CA HIS A 230 21.34 -18.16 -5.22
C HIS A 230 20.26 -19.09 -5.82
N HIS A 231 20.14 -19.14 -7.17
CA HIS A 231 19.22 -20.06 -7.87
C HIS A 231 17.75 -19.88 -7.49
N TRP A 232 17.31 -18.65 -7.17
CA TRP A 232 15.92 -18.32 -6.88
C TRP A 232 15.30 -19.12 -5.71
N PRO A 233 15.84 -19.04 -4.51
CA PRO A 233 15.40 -19.87 -3.38
C PRO A 233 13.93 -19.65 -3.02
N PHE A 234 13.38 -18.47 -3.30
CA PHE A 234 11.96 -18.17 -3.10
C PHE A 234 11.04 -19.12 -3.92
N PHE A 235 11.38 -19.44 -5.15
CA PHE A 235 10.56 -20.38 -5.95
C PHE A 235 10.65 -21.81 -5.41
N GLU A 236 11.79 -22.21 -4.90
CA GLU A 236 11.94 -23.50 -4.22
C GLU A 236 11.09 -23.55 -2.95
N LEU A 237 11.11 -22.50 -2.14
CA LEU A 237 10.26 -22.36 -0.95
C LEU A 237 8.77 -22.46 -1.32
N MET A 238 8.30 -21.74 -2.34
CA MET A 238 6.91 -21.81 -2.80
C MET A 238 6.52 -23.22 -3.27
N ARG A 239 7.42 -23.91 -3.96
CA ARG A 239 7.20 -25.30 -4.37
C ARG A 239 7.07 -26.23 -3.16
N ASN A 240 7.93 -26.06 -2.17
CA ASN A 240 7.92 -26.85 -0.94
C ASN A 240 6.67 -26.59 -0.10
N ILE A 241 6.21 -25.33 0.00
CA ILE A 241 4.94 -24.96 0.66
C ILE A 241 3.76 -25.67 -0.03
N LYS A 242 3.70 -25.62 -1.37
CA LYS A 242 2.66 -26.30 -2.15
C LYS A 242 2.71 -27.81 -1.97
N ALA A 243 3.90 -28.42 -2.02
CA ALA A 243 4.09 -29.86 -1.84
C ALA A 243 3.72 -30.35 -0.43
N SER A 244 3.95 -29.51 0.60
CA SER A 244 3.59 -29.83 2.00
C SER A 244 2.13 -29.56 2.36
N GLY A 245 1.30 -29.09 1.42
CA GLY A 245 -0.11 -28.80 1.65
C GLY A 245 -0.36 -27.60 2.59
N ARG A 246 0.64 -26.71 2.76
CA ARG A 246 0.53 -25.51 3.59
C ARG A 246 0.02 -24.31 2.80
N ASP A 247 -0.23 -24.46 1.51
CA ASP A 247 -0.82 -23.41 0.69
C ASP A 247 -2.26 -23.12 1.16
N VAL A 248 -2.54 -21.84 1.35
CA VAL A 248 -3.88 -21.41 1.75
C VAL A 248 -4.76 -21.32 0.50
N ARG A 249 -5.78 -22.17 0.43
CA ARG A 249 -6.79 -22.13 -0.63
C ARG A 249 -8.10 -21.67 -0.05
N LEU A 250 -8.56 -20.53 -0.51
CA LEU A 250 -9.83 -19.96 -0.08
C LEU A 250 -10.84 -20.02 -1.22
N SER A 251 -12.06 -20.43 -0.92
CA SER A 251 -13.18 -20.23 -1.83
C SER A 251 -13.46 -18.70 -1.95
N PRO A 252 -14.11 -18.22 -3.02
CA PRO A 252 -14.47 -16.82 -3.15
C PRO A 252 -15.26 -16.28 -1.95
N PHE A 253 -16.16 -17.08 -1.41
CA PHE A 253 -16.94 -16.70 -0.23
C PHE A 253 -16.07 -16.55 1.03
N GLU A 254 -15.17 -17.49 1.29
CA GLU A 254 -14.23 -17.41 2.42
C GLU A 254 -13.29 -16.20 2.27
N TYR A 255 -12.82 -15.92 1.06
CA TYR A 255 -11.99 -14.77 0.78
C TYR A 255 -12.71 -13.45 1.12
N PHE A 256 -13.93 -13.25 0.65
CA PHE A 256 -14.70 -12.04 0.96
C PHE A 256 -15.08 -11.95 2.45
N SER A 257 -15.46 -13.06 3.07
CA SER A 257 -15.80 -13.06 4.50
C SER A 257 -14.57 -12.73 5.35
N GLN A 258 -13.40 -13.25 5.01
CA GLN A 258 -12.16 -12.90 5.70
C GLN A 258 -11.80 -11.42 5.51
N GLN A 259 -11.96 -10.86 4.32
CA GLN A 259 -11.74 -9.42 4.12
C GLN A 259 -12.66 -8.57 5.00
N ILE A 260 -13.95 -8.93 5.09
CA ILE A 260 -14.89 -8.21 5.95
C ILE A 260 -14.44 -8.26 7.41
N LEU A 261 -14.02 -9.43 7.91
CA LEU A 261 -13.56 -9.58 9.28
C LEU A 261 -12.25 -8.85 9.55
N LEU A 262 -11.25 -8.97 8.65
CA LEU A 262 -9.92 -8.39 8.82
C LEU A 262 -9.92 -6.85 8.73
N VAL A 263 -10.78 -6.28 7.87
CA VAL A 263 -10.89 -4.82 7.71
C VAL A 263 -11.89 -4.21 8.71
N HIS A 264 -12.65 -5.01 9.40
CA HIS A 264 -13.76 -4.69 10.31
C HIS A 264 -15.12 -4.66 9.60
N PRO A 265 -16.14 -5.38 10.11
CA PRO A 265 -17.46 -5.47 9.49
C PRO A 265 -18.15 -4.11 9.27
N LEU A 266 -18.00 -3.16 10.21
CA LEU A 266 -18.55 -1.82 10.07
C LEU A 266 -17.83 -0.97 8.99
N ALA A 267 -16.62 -1.33 8.56
CA ALA A 267 -15.94 -0.69 7.45
C ALA A 267 -16.31 -1.31 6.09
N ALA A 268 -16.93 -2.49 6.07
CA ALA A 268 -17.32 -3.16 4.82
C ALA A 268 -18.21 -2.30 3.91
N PRO A 269 -19.27 -1.62 4.40
CA PRO A 269 -20.05 -0.72 3.55
C PRO A 269 -19.21 0.40 2.92
N ILE A 270 -18.17 0.90 3.61
CA ILE A 270 -17.33 2.00 3.13
C ILE A 270 -16.50 1.53 1.94
N TRP A 271 -15.76 0.42 2.07
CA TRP A 271 -14.89 -0.03 0.99
C TRP A 271 -15.68 -0.65 -0.17
N ILE A 272 -16.80 -1.36 0.08
CA ILE A 272 -17.66 -1.89 -0.97
C ILE A 272 -18.26 -0.74 -1.80
N THR A 273 -18.85 0.27 -1.15
CA THR A 273 -19.36 1.45 -1.85
C THR A 273 -18.26 2.25 -2.56
N GLY A 274 -17.05 2.26 -1.99
CA GLY A 274 -15.86 2.86 -2.62
C GLY A 274 -15.49 2.18 -3.93
N ILE A 275 -15.47 0.84 -3.97
CA ILE A 275 -15.20 0.07 -5.20
C ILE A 275 -16.30 0.31 -6.25
N ILE A 276 -17.57 0.23 -5.82
CA ILE A 276 -18.72 0.52 -6.72
C ILE A 276 -18.61 1.95 -7.29
N ALA A 277 -18.28 2.93 -6.45
CA ALA A 277 -18.09 4.30 -6.89
C ALA A 277 -16.92 4.46 -7.88
N LEU A 278 -15.78 3.79 -7.65
CA LEU A 278 -14.64 3.80 -8.56
C LEU A 278 -14.98 3.23 -9.93
N LEU A 279 -15.80 2.17 -9.98
CA LEU A 279 -16.16 1.51 -11.24
C LEU A 279 -17.26 2.26 -12.01
N PHE A 280 -18.27 2.79 -11.31
CA PHE A 280 -19.51 3.25 -11.94
C PHE A 280 -19.72 4.77 -11.87
N SER A 281 -19.11 5.50 -10.93
CA SER A 281 -19.32 6.94 -10.83
C SER A 281 -18.67 7.70 -11.99
N PRO A 282 -19.43 8.58 -12.70
CA PRO A 282 -18.86 9.43 -13.74
C PRO A 282 -17.74 10.37 -13.22
N ARG A 283 -17.83 10.80 -11.97
CA ARG A 283 -16.83 11.69 -11.34
C ARG A 283 -15.48 11.00 -11.12
N LEU A 284 -15.49 9.68 -10.91
CA LEU A 284 -14.29 8.86 -10.66
C LEU A 284 -13.82 8.11 -11.92
N ARG A 285 -14.44 8.36 -13.08
CA ARG A 285 -14.09 7.74 -14.36
C ARG A 285 -12.57 7.75 -14.66
N PRO A 286 -11.82 8.84 -14.40
CA PRO A 286 -10.38 8.84 -14.63
C PRO A 286 -9.60 7.84 -13.76
N TYR A 287 -10.17 7.40 -12.62
CA TYR A 287 -9.55 6.50 -11.65
C TYR A 287 -10.09 5.07 -11.70
N ARG A 288 -10.93 4.71 -12.68
CA ARG A 288 -11.50 3.36 -12.84
C ARG A 288 -10.45 2.26 -12.90
N MET A 289 -9.25 2.58 -13.36
CA MET A 289 -8.14 1.65 -13.37
C MET A 289 -7.86 1.05 -11.97
N LEU A 290 -8.05 1.83 -10.88
CA LEU A 290 -7.86 1.35 -9.52
C LEU A 290 -8.92 0.31 -9.13
N GLY A 291 -10.17 0.48 -9.59
CA GLY A 291 -11.22 -0.53 -9.40
C GLY A 291 -10.90 -1.84 -10.12
N TRP A 292 -10.42 -1.77 -11.35
CA TRP A 292 -9.98 -2.95 -12.10
C TRP A 292 -8.76 -3.62 -11.47
N CYS A 293 -7.79 -2.83 -10.97
CA CYS A 293 -6.64 -3.33 -10.25
C CYS A 293 -7.04 -4.15 -9.01
N TYR A 294 -8.07 -3.72 -8.28
CA TYR A 294 -8.61 -4.47 -7.14
C TYR A 294 -9.32 -5.78 -7.56
N LEU A 295 -10.05 -5.77 -8.67
CA LEU A 295 -10.83 -6.93 -9.11
C LEU A 295 -9.98 -8.02 -9.78
N TRP A 296 -8.82 -7.64 -10.33
CA TRP A 296 -7.95 -8.57 -11.05
C TRP A 296 -7.54 -9.80 -10.23
N PRO A 297 -7.07 -9.68 -8.97
CA PRO A 297 -6.69 -10.85 -8.16
C PRO A 297 -7.85 -11.79 -7.82
N LEU A 298 -9.11 -11.32 -8.01
CA LEU A 298 -10.32 -12.08 -7.75
C LEU A 298 -10.77 -12.93 -8.95
N SER A 299 -10.09 -12.81 -10.10
CA SER A 299 -10.44 -13.60 -11.27
C SER A 299 -10.05 -15.07 -11.08
N PRO A 300 -10.90 -16.05 -11.51
CA PRO A 300 -10.66 -17.49 -11.31
C PRO A 300 -9.35 -18.02 -11.91
N SER A 301 -8.74 -17.26 -12.84
CA SER A 301 -7.48 -17.61 -13.49
C SER A 301 -6.23 -17.39 -12.64
N SER A 302 -6.34 -16.70 -11.51
CA SER A 302 -5.20 -16.44 -10.61
C SER A 302 -5.02 -17.51 -9.52
N SER A 303 -5.92 -18.50 -9.45
CA SER A 303 -5.94 -19.56 -8.43
C SER A 303 -5.48 -20.94 -8.92
N SER A 304 -4.90 -21.03 -10.14
CA SER A 304 -4.37 -22.28 -10.69
C SER A 304 -2.85 -22.40 -10.57
#